data_3340693a743e4604a416df35a8b3b84f
#
_entry.id   3340693a743e4604a416df35a8b3b84f
#
_cell.length_a   1.000
_cell.length_b   1.000
_cell.length_c   1.000
_cell.angle_alpha   90.00
_cell.angle_beta   90.00
_cell.angle_gamma   90.00
#
_symmetry.space_group_name_H-M   'P 1'
#
loop_
_entity.id
_entity.type
_entity.pdbx_description
1 polymer ?
#
loop_
_entity_poly.entity_id
_entity_poly.type
_entity_poly.pdbx_seq_one_letter_code
_entity_poly.pdbx_strand_id
1 'polypeptide(L)'
;MSQTVEMHIIARIRSDFPTKFGIPRQSGLADVPARIVFEPEYRNADALRGIEGFSHLWLIWQFSAAVREGWSPTVRPPKLGGNKRIGVFATRSPFRPNEIGLSSVRLEHVELNTPDGPVLHISGADLMDGTPIFDIKPYLAYTDSHPEACGGFALTTDAVRVECPAQLLEKLPQERRQTLLNVLAQDPRPGYQHEPGRVYGFPFAGFEVKFTVEGDLLTVRQIESR
;
A
#
# COMPACT_ATOMS: atom_id res chain seq x y z
N MET A 1 13.67 32.02 -6.34
CA MET A 1 13.16 31.05 -7.35
C MET A 1 13.19 29.68 -6.68
N SER A 2 12.11 28.92 -6.74
CA SER A 2 12.13 27.54 -6.23
C SER A 2 12.95 26.67 -7.18
N GLN A 3 13.92 25.95 -6.64
CA GLN A 3 14.71 24.99 -7.40
C GLN A 3 13.87 23.73 -7.61
N THR A 4 13.81 23.22 -8.84
CA THR A 4 13.17 21.93 -9.16
C THR A 4 14.26 20.91 -9.44
N VAL A 5 14.03 19.67 -8.99
CA VAL A 5 14.88 18.51 -9.25
C VAL A 5 14.04 17.49 -10.03
N GLU A 6 14.58 17.01 -11.14
CA GLU A 6 13.96 15.95 -11.92
C GLU A 6 14.29 14.58 -11.33
N MET A 7 13.30 13.68 -11.30
CA MET A 7 13.45 12.30 -10.82
C MET A 7 13.04 11.32 -11.93
N HIS A 8 13.83 10.26 -12.10
CA HIS A 8 13.52 9.20 -13.05
C HIS A 8 12.63 8.14 -12.43
N ILE A 9 11.67 7.64 -13.20
CA ILE A 9 10.90 6.44 -12.82
C ILE A 9 11.75 5.24 -13.22
N ILE A 10 12.23 4.49 -12.23
CA ILE A 10 13.08 3.31 -12.48
C ILE A 10 12.29 2.00 -12.61
N ALA A 11 11.11 1.96 -12.00
CA ALA A 11 10.27 0.76 -11.97
C ALA A 11 8.81 1.12 -11.70
N ARG A 12 7.93 0.13 -11.86
CA ARG A 12 6.53 0.19 -11.43
C ARG A 12 6.17 -1.03 -10.62
N ILE A 13 5.31 -0.84 -9.63
CA ILE A 13 4.73 -1.95 -8.90
C ILE A 13 3.59 -2.59 -9.71
N ARG A 14 3.45 -3.92 -9.57
CA ARG A 14 2.30 -4.70 -9.98
C ARG A 14 1.67 -5.32 -8.75
N SER A 15 0.45 -4.91 -8.44
CA SER A 15 -0.29 -5.32 -7.25
C SER A 15 -1.74 -5.68 -7.56
N ASP A 16 -2.41 -6.31 -6.60
CA ASP A 16 -3.82 -6.70 -6.71
C ASP A 16 -4.81 -5.53 -6.50
N PHE A 17 -4.31 -4.28 -6.34
CA PHE A 17 -5.12 -3.09 -6.09
C PHE A 17 -5.13 -2.14 -7.30
N PRO A 18 -6.13 -2.22 -8.19
CA PRO A 18 -6.23 -1.30 -9.34
C PRO A 18 -6.74 0.10 -8.95
N THR A 19 -7.22 0.29 -7.72
CA THR A 19 -7.73 1.57 -7.19
C THR A 19 -7.20 1.84 -5.79
N LYS A 20 -7.32 3.08 -5.33
CA LYS A 20 -6.89 3.50 -3.98
C LYS A 20 -7.69 2.85 -2.85
N PHE A 21 -8.94 2.48 -3.09
CA PHE A 21 -9.80 1.91 -2.05
C PHE A 21 -9.45 0.44 -1.83
N GLY A 22 -9.28 0.05 -0.58
CA GLY A 22 -8.87 -1.30 -0.20
C GLY A 22 -7.36 -1.46 0.03
N ILE A 23 -6.51 -0.54 -0.43
CA ILE A 23 -5.07 -0.59 -0.15
C ILE A 23 -4.82 -0.49 1.36
N PRO A 24 -3.93 -1.32 1.94
CA PRO A 24 -3.50 -1.16 3.33
C PRO A 24 -3.00 0.25 3.61
N ARG A 25 -3.34 0.81 4.77
CA ARG A 25 -3.01 2.21 5.11
C ARG A 25 -1.53 2.49 5.26
N GLN A 26 -0.74 1.47 5.53
CA GLN A 26 0.72 1.49 5.63
C GLN A 26 1.27 0.14 5.17
N SER A 27 2.51 0.14 4.70
CA SER A 27 3.24 -1.08 4.39
C SER A 27 3.41 -1.98 5.62
N GLY A 28 3.46 -3.29 5.40
CA GLY A 28 3.66 -4.29 6.44
C GLY A 28 2.43 -4.60 7.31
N LEU A 29 1.28 -3.90 7.12
CA LEU A 29 0.05 -4.20 7.87
C LEU A 29 -0.71 -5.41 7.34
N ALA A 30 -0.51 -5.77 6.09
CA ALA A 30 -1.05 -6.97 5.48
C ALA A 30 -0.02 -7.57 4.51
N ASP A 31 0.07 -8.89 4.47
CA ASP A 31 0.96 -9.60 3.54
C ASP A 31 0.37 -9.58 2.12
N VAL A 32 0.50 -8.43 1.47
CA VAL A 32 0.05 -8.21 0.09
C VAL A 32 1.19 -8.56 -0.85
N PRO A 33 1.11 -9.62 -1.63
CA PRO A 33 2.12 -9.94 -2.64
C PRO A 33 2.06 -8.94 -3.78
N ALA A 34 3.23 -8.52 -4.24
CA ALA A 34 3.37 -7.61 -5.36
C ALA A 34 4.68 -7.89 -6.10
N ARG A 35 4.83 -7.30 -7.29
CA ARG A 35 6.04 -7.40 -8.10
C ARG A 35 6.52 -6.00 -8.46
N ILE A 36 7.84 -5.80 -8.45
CA ILE A 36 8.48 -4.61 -8.97
C ILE A 36 9.06 -4.95 -10.34
N VAL A 37 8.55 -4.28 -11.36
CA VAL A 37 8.96 -4.45 -12.75
C VAL A 37 9.70 -3.19 -13.18
N PHE A 38 10.96 -3.34 -13.58
CA PHE A 38 11.81 -2.22 -13.97
C PHE A 38 11.40 -1.67 -15.34
N GLU A 39 11.56 -0.36 -15.52
CA GLU A 39 11.45 0.26 -16.84
C GLU A 39 12.59 -0.26 -17.74
N PRO A 40 12.41 -0.32 -19.08
CA PRO A 40 13.36 -0.97 -19.98
C PRO A 40 14.81 -0.51 -19.83
N GLU A 41 15.04 0.77 -19.57
CA GLU A 41 16.36 1.36 -19.38
C GLU A 41 17.10 0.80 -18.15
N TYR A 42 16.34 0.39 -17.11
CA TYR A 42 16.87 -0.06 -15.80
C TYR A 42 16.84 -1.59 -15.64
N ARG A 43 16.53 -2.36 -16.69
CA ARG A 43 16.46 -3.84 -16.67
C ARG A 43 17.83 -4.50 -16.71
N ASN A 44 18.71 -4.09 -15.81
CA ASN A 44 20.06 -4.63 -15.72
C ASN A 44 20.22 -5.47 -14.44
N ALA A 45 20.46 -6.77 -14.59
CA ALA A 45 20.62 -7.70 -13.47
C ALA A 45 21.81 -7.35 -12.57
N ASP A 46 22.85 -6.69 -13.10
CA ASP A 46 23.98 -6.25 -12.29
C ASP A 46 23.62 -5.21 -11.23
N ALA A 47 22.56 -4.41 -11.48
CA ALA A 47 22.05 -3.44 -10.51
C ALA A 47 21.40 -4.11 -9.29
N LEU A 48 21.04 -5.39 -9.41
CA LEU A 48 20.41 -6.18 -8.33
C LEU A 48 21.40 -7.12 -7.63
N ARG A 49 22.66 -7.14 -8.05
CA ARG A 49 23.66 -8.05 -7.48
C ARG A 49 23.81 -7.84 -5.98
N GLY A 50 23.52 -8.88 -5.20
CA GLY A 50 23.58 -8.88 -3.74
C GLY A 50 22.33 -8.43 -3.02
N ILE A 51 21.25 -8.05 -3.74
CA ILE A 51 19.98 -7.60 -3.13
C ILE A 51 19.31 -8.75 -2.35
N GLU A 52 19.53 -10.00 -2.75
CA GLU A 52 19.00 -11.21 -2.10
C GLU A 52 19.51 -11.39 -0.67
N GLY A 53 20.58 -10.70 -0.30
CA GLY A 53 21.12 -10.69 1.07
C GLY A 53 20.24 -9.88 2.05
N PHE A 54 19.25 -9.14 1.56
CA PHE A 54 18.40 -8.30 2.38
C PHE A 54 16.96 -8.85 2.44
N SER A 55 16.41 -8.89 3.63
CA SER A 55 15.02 -9.34 3.85
C SER A 55 13.98 -8.27 3.55
N HIS A 56 14.34 -6.98 3.66
CA HIS A 56 13.44 -5.85 3.45
C HIS A 56 14.10 -4.76 2.62
N LEU A 57 13.26 -4.04 1.90
CA LEU A 57 13.65 -2.93 1.04
C LEU A 57 12.81 -1.70 1.34
N TRP A 58 13.41 -0.52 1.27
CA TRP A 58 12.73 0.77 1.15
C TRP A 58 12.37 1.01 -0.31
N LEU A 59 11.11 1.37 -0.55
CA LEU A 59 10.63 1.89 -1.82
C LEU A 59 10.38 3.39 -1.68
N ILE A 60 10.96 4.19 -2.57
CA ILE A 60 10.70 5.61 -2.74
C ILE A 60 9.86 5.75 -4.01
N TRP A 61 8.63 6.24 -3.88
CA TRP A 61 7.63 6.17 -4.94
C TRP A 61 6.74 7.41 -5.00
N GLN A 62 5.92 7.53 -6.04
CA GLN A 62 5.03 8.67 -6.25
C GLN A 62 3.59 8.37 -5.90
N PHE A 63 2.93 9.27 -5.19
CA PHE A 63 1.47 9.29 -5.06
C PHE A 63 0.80 9.74 -6.36
N SER A 64 1.04 9.03 -7.46
CA SER A 64 0.65 9.40 -8.82
C SER A 64 -0.85 9.68 -9.00
N ALA A 65 -1.70 9.01 -8.21
CA ALA A 65 -3.14 9.23 -8.23
C ALA A 65 -3.62 10.37 -7.29
N ALA A 66 -2.71 11.15 -6.69
CA ALA A 66 -3.03 12.25 -5.77
C ALA A 66 -2.36 13.57 -6.14
N VAL A 67 -1.71 13.64 -7.29
CA VAL A 67 -1.06 14.86 -7.81
C VAL A 67 -2.10 15.98 -7.98
N ARG A 68 -1.80 17.16 -7.49
CA ARG A 68 -2.64 18.35 -7.57
C ARG A 68 -1.82 19.60 -7.89
N GLU A 69 -2.44 20.58 -8.51
CA GLU A 69 -1.86 21.91 -8.59
C GLU A 69 -1.86 22.57 -7.20
N GLY A 70 -0.67 23.01 -6.78
CA GLY A 70 -0.46 23.63 -5.48
C GLY A 70 -0.50 22.66 -4.29
N TRP A 71 -0.17 23.17 -3.13
CA TRP A 71 -0.17 22.41 -1.87
C TRP A 71 -0.80 23.21 -0.74
N SER A 72 -1.20 22.52 0.33
CA SER A 72 -1.72 23.16 1.54
C SER A 72 -0.80 22.85 2.71
N PRO A 73 -0.47 23.85 3.57
CA PRO A 73 0.35 23.61 4.76
C PRO A 73 -0.34 22.70 5.78
N THR A 74 -1.65 22.49 5.65
CA THR A 74 -2.41 21.65 6.58
C THR A 74 -3.32 20.68 5.84
N VAL A 75 -3.53 19.52 6.46
CA VAL A 75 -4.46 18.48 6.00
C VAL A 75 -5.42 18.08 7.13
N ARG A 76 -6.46 17.33 6.81
CA ARG A 76 -7.43 16.80 7.78
C ARG A 76 -7.32 15.27 7.81
N PRO A 77 -6.53 14.69 8.73
CA PRO A 77 -6.38 13.25 8.82
C PRO A 77 -7.71 12.57 9.17
N PRO A 78 -8.12 11.51 8.45
CA PRO A 78 -9.36 10.77 8.76
C PRO A 78 -9.40 10.24 10.20
N LYS A 79 -8.27 9.77 10.75
CA LYS A 79 -8.15 9.30 12.13
C LYS A 79 -8.51 10.34 13.21
N LEU A 80 -8.46 11.62 12.87
CA LEU A 80 -8.87 12.72 13.78
C LEU A 80 -10.29 13.22 13.49
N GLY A 81 -11.15 12.36 12.92
CA GLY A 81 -12.55 12.67 12.60
C GLY A 81 -12.74 13.63 11.43
N GLY A 82 -11.68 13.94 10.67
CA GLY A 82 -11.73 14.80 9.48
C GLY A 82 -11.94 16.30 9.76
N ASN A 83 -12.14 16.71 11.02
CA ASN A 83 -12.40 18.12 11.40
C ASN A 83 -11.13 18.84 11.88
N LYS A 84 -10.21 18.13 12.50
CA LYS A 84 -8.97 18.73 13.04
C LYS A 84 -7.94 18.89 11.91
N ARG A 85 -7.38 20.11 11.78
CA ARG A 85 -6.27 20.39 10.85
C ARG A 85 -4.93 20.10 11.52
N ILE A 86 -4.05 19.42 10.79
CA ILE A 86 -2.68 19.10 11.22
C ILE A 86 -1.73 19.55 10.12
N GLY A 87 -0.53 19.98 10.47
CA GLY A 87 0.53 20.32 9.51
C GLY A 87 0.84 19.13 8.60
N VAL A 88 0.96 19.36 7.29
CA VAL A 88 1.15 18.30 6.30
C VAL A 88 2.40 17.46 6.60
N PHE A 89 3.46 18.08 7.13
CA PHE A 89 4.71 17.39 7.48
C PHE A 89 4.62 16.55 8.77
N ALA A 90 3.58 16.77 9.57
CA ALA A 90 3.26 15.89 10.71
C ALA A 90 2.36 14.73 10.31
N THR A 91 2.19 14.44 9.02
CA THR A 91 1.33 13.38 8.48
C THR A 91 2.03 12.62 7.36
N ARG A 92 1.48 11.47 6.98
CA ARG A 92 1.83 10.72 5.76
C ARG A 92 0.82 10.96 4.63
N SER A 93 0.16 12.13 4.62
CA SER A 93 -0.78 12.51 3.57
C SER A 93 -0.09 12.58 2.20
N PRO A 94 -0.75 12.14 1.12
CA PRO A 94 -0.25 12.29 -0.25
C PRO A 94 -0.24 13.75 -0.74
N PHE A 95 -1.00 14.65 -0.09
CA PHE A 95 -1.15 16.05 -0.49
C PHE A 95 -0.01 16.91 0.05
N ARG A 96 1.18 16.65 -0.45
CA ARG A 96 2.47 17.23 -0.05
C ARG A 96 3.05 18.08 -1.18
N PRO A 97 4.03 18.97 -0.90
CA PRO A 97 4.73 19.71 -1.95
C PRO A 97 5.42 18.80 -2.98
N ASN A 98 5.99 17.67 -2.51
CA ASN A 98 6.49 16.58 -3.33
C ASN A 98 5.67 15.34 -2.95
N GLU A 99 4.95 14.77 -3.90
CA GLU A 99 4.06 13.63 -3.68
C GLU A 99 4.86 12.32 -3.57
N ILE A 100 5.87 12.31 -2.70
CA ILE A 100 6.76 11.16 -2.47
C ILE A 100 6.21 10.31 -1.32
N GLY A 101 6.08 9.01 -1.59
CA GLY A 101 5.81 7.96 -0.61
C GLY A 101 7.08 7.20 -0.24
N LEU A 102 7.07 6.60 0.94
CA LEU A 102 8.13 5.75 1.46
C LEU A 102 7.49 4.54 2.13
N SER A 103 7.83 3.34 1.65
CA SER A 103 7.29 2.08 2.15
C SER A 103 8.39 1.06 2.36
N SER A 104 8.41 0.40 3.52
CA SER A 104 9.23 -0.77 3.77
C SER A 104 8.47 -2.01 3.35
N VAL A 105 9.05 -2.84 2.50
CA VAL A 105 8.44 -4.07 1.99
C VAL A 105 9.39 -5.25 2.21
N ARG A 106 8.83 -6.45 2.36
CA ARG A 106 9.63 -7.67 2.44
C ARG A 106 10.01 -8.14 1.04
N LEU A 107 11.29 -8.45 0.83
CA LEU A 107 11.77 -9.12 -0.37
C LEU A 107 11.54 -10.62 -0.23
N GLU A 108 10.75 -11.21 -1.12
CA GLU A 108 10.47 -12.65 -1.13
C GLU A 108 11.52 -13.39 -1.95
N HIS A 109 11.73 -12.98 -3.18
CA HIS A 109 12.78 -13.49 -4.07
C HIS A 109 13.01 -12.57 -5.27
N VAL A 110 14.09 -12.82 -5.98
CA VAL A 110 14.47 -12.13 -7.21
C VAL A 110 14.37 -13.12 -8.38
N GLU A 111 13.67 -12.73 -9.42
CA GLU A 111 13.57 -13.50 -10.67
C GLU A 111 14.30 -12.72 -11.77
N LEU A 112 15.51 -13.18 -12.13
CA LEU A 112 16.39 -12.44 -13.04
C LEU A 112 16.00 -12.56 -14.53
N ASN A 113 15.36 -13.68 -14.90
CA ASN A 113 15.11 -14.05 -16.31
C ASN A 113 13.61 -14.12 -16.59
N THR A 114 12.97 -12.97 -16.75
CA THR A 114 11.57 -12.88 -17.18
C THR A 114 11.48 -12.15 -18.53
N PRO A 115 10.34 -12.22 -19.25
CA PRO A 115 10.10 -11.39 -20.44
C PRO A 115 10.21 -9.90 -20.18
N ASP A 116 9.98 -9.47 -18.92
CA ASP A 116 10.07 -8.09 -18.47
C ASP A 116 11.47 -7.72 -17.92
N GLY A 117 12.48 -8.59 -18.10
CA GLY A 117 13.78 -8.46 -17.44
C GLY A 117 13.73 -8.94 -15.99
N PRO A 118 14.66 -8.49 -15.14
CA PRO A 118 14.65 -8.85 -13.73
C PRO A 118 13.42 -8.28 -13.01
N VAL A 119 12.83 -9.09 -12.11
CA VAL A 119 11.65 -8.74 -11.31
C VAL A 119 11.92 -9.02 -9.85
N LEU A 120 11.54 -8.10 -8.96
CA LEU A 120 11.54 -8.33 -7.52
C LEU A 120 10.14 -8.77 -7.08
N HIS A 121 10.03 -9.92 -6.44
CA HIS A 121 8.81 -10.37 -5.78
C HIS A 121 8.85 -9.92 -4.32
N ILE A 122 7.84 -9.18 -3.90
CA ILE A 122 7.76 -8.56 -2.58
C ILE A 122 6.43 -8.85 -1.91
N SER A 123 6.37 -8.63 -0.59
CA SER A 123 5.11 -8.63 0.17
C SER A 123 5.03 -7.43 1.11
N GLY A 124 3.81 -7.12 1.56
CA GLY A 124 3.56 -6.03 2.50
C GLY A 124 3.46 -4.65 1.84
N ALA A 125 3.28 -4.55 0.54
CA ALA A 125 3.16 -3.27 -0.16
C ALA A 125 1.79 -2.60 0.09
N ASP A 126 1.82 -1.27 0.19
CA ASP A 126 0.68 -0.36 0.33
C ASP A 126 0.52 0.54 -0.90
N LEU A 127 0.81 0.01 -2.08
CA LEU A 127 0.84 0.74 -3.34
C LEU A 127 -0.23 0.22 -4.32
N MET A 128 -0.85 1.17 -5.03
CA MET A 128 -1.76 0.88 -6.14
C MET A 128 -0.99 0.29 -7.33
N ASP A 129 -1.63 -0.58 -8.10
CA ASP A 129 -1.05 -1.11 -9.33
C ASP A 129 -0.59 0.02 -10.27
N GLY A 130 0.58 -0.17 -10.90
CA GLY A 130 1.21 0.80 -11.79
C GLY A 130 1.88 1.98 -11.10
N THR A 131 1.89 2.09 -9.77
CA THR A 131 2.55 3.18 -9.04
C THR A 131 4.02 3.27 -9.42
N PRO A 132 4.51 4.48 -9.82
CA PRO A 132 5.91 4.71 -10.18
C PRO A 132 6.83 4.62 -8.96
N ILE A 133 7.98 3.97 -9.14
CA ILE A 133 9.05 3.86 -8.14
C ILE A 133 10.25 4.65 -8.65
N PHE A 134 10.79 5.52 -7.80
CA PHE A 134 11.95 6.37 -8.08
C PHE A 134 13.25 5.75 -7.61
N ASP A 135 13.22 5.00 -6.49
CA ASP A 135 14.43 4.40 -5.92
C ASP A 135 14.08 3.19 -5.03
N ILE A 136 15.03 2.29 -4.90
CA ILE A 136 14.98 1.10 -4.05
C ILE A 136 16.26 1.06 -3.22
N LYS A 137 16.13 0.92 -1.90
CA LYS A 137 17.27 0.80 -0.99
C LYS A 137 17.10 -0.38 -0.05
N PRO A 138 18.18 -1.06 0.36
CA PRO A 138 18.11 -2.03 1.44
C PRO A 138 17.61 -1.40 2.74
N TYR A 139 16.76 -2.12 3.47
CA TYR A 139 16.42 -1.79 4.85
C TYR A 139 17.47 -2.35 5.78
N LEU A 140 18.02 -1.52 6.66
CA LEU A 140 19.08 -1.86 7.60
C LEU A 140 18.55 -1.77 9.03
N ALA A 141 18.17 -2.90 9.64
CA ALA A 141 17.50 -2.94 10.93
C ALA A 141 18.27 -2.21 12.05
N TYR A 142 19.60 -2.24 12.01
CA TYR A 142 20.43 -1.60 13.04
C TYR A 142 20.39 -0.07 13.04
N THR A 143 19.94 0.55 11.94
CA THR A 143 19.85 2.01 11.80
C THR A 143 18.44 2.50 11.46
N ASP A 144 17.61 1.70 10.78
CA ASP A 144 16.28 2.11 10.34
C ASP A 144 15.19 1.80 11.37
N SER A 145 15.47 0.90 12.33
CA SER A 145 14.50 0.52 13.37
C SER A 145 14.66 1.39 14.60
N HIS A 146 13.55 2.03 15.02
CA HIS A 146 13.44 2.83 16.23
C HIS A 146 12.27 2.34 17.08
N PRO A 147 12.43 1.22 17.84
CA PRO A 147 11.33 0.63 18.63
C PRO A 147 10.73 1.60 19.66
N GLU A 148 11.54 2.55 20.15
CA GLU A 148 11.15 3.58 21.12
C GLU A 148 10.44 4.80 20.49
N ALA A 149 10.29 4.85 19.17
CA ALA A 149 9.74 6.02 18.50
C ALA A 149 8.27 6.26 18.85
N CYS A 150 7.94 7.54 19.11
CA CYS A 150 6.58 7.97 19.40
C CYS A 150 5.78 8.20 18.11
N GLY A 151 4.63 7.54 17.98
CA GLY A 151 3.76 7.61 16.78
C GLY A 151 2.82 8.82 16.72
N GLY A 152 2.86 9.76 17.69
CA GLY A 152 1.97 10.92 17.76
C GLY A 152 0.49 10.49 17.81
N PHE A 153 -0.36 11.04 16.91
CA PHE A 153 -1.78 10.69 16.82
C PHE A 153 -2.03 9.35 16.06
N ALA A 154 -0.99 8.73 15.51
CA ALA A 154 -1.08 7.52 14.69
C ALA A 154 -0.70 6.24 15.47
N LEU A 155 -0.99 6.21 16.77
CA LEU A 155 -0.48 5.21 17.72
C LEU A 155 -0.97 3.78 17.46
N THR A 156 -2.16 3.57 16.87
CA THR A 156 -2.73 2.23 16.64
C THR A 156 -3.48 2.12 15.32
N THR A 157 -3.55 0.91 14.79
CA THR A 157 -4.54 0.50 13.80
C THR A 157 -5.62 -0.28 14.54
N ASP A 158 -6.86 0.21 14.53
CA ASP A 158 -7.99 -0.56 15.05
C ASP A 158 -8.29 -1.66 14.02
N ALA A 159 -7.91 -2.89 14.35
CA ALA A 159 -8.28 -4.05 13.54
C ALA A 159 -9.75 -4.42 13.83
N VAL A 160 -10.50 -4.74 12.78
CA VAL A 160 -11.87 -5.26 12.90
C VAL A 160 -11.87 -6.77 12.76
N ARG A 161 -12.86 -7.41 13.36
CA ARG A 161 -13.12 -8.83 13.14
C ARG A 161 -13.72 -9.01 11.74
N VAL A 162 -13.27 -10.02 11.02
CA VAL A 162 -13.72 -10.29 9.65
C VAL A 162 -14.51 -11.61 9.62
N GLU A 163 -15.75 -11.53 9.16
CA GLU A 163 -16.54 -12.69 8.78
C GLU A 163 -16.66 -12.77 7.26
N CYS A 164 -16.16 -13.85 6.69
CA CYS A 164 -16.31 -14.16 5.29
C CYS A 164 -16.86 -15.58 5.12
N PRO A 165 -18.08 -15.76 4.57
CA PRO A 165 -18.59 -17.09 4.27
C PRO A 165 -17.64 -17.88 3.39
N ALA A 166 -17.38 -19.14 3.73
CA ALA A 166 -16.41 -19.99 3.01
C ALA A 166 -16.71 -20.03 1.50
N GLN A 167 -17.98 -20.14 1.12
CA GLN A 167 -18.43 -20.16 -0.27
C GLN A 167 -18.06 -18.88 -1.06
N LEU A 168 -17.99 -17.73 -0.40
CA LEU A 168 -17.54 -16.48 -1.02
C LEU A 168 -16.02 -16.45 -1.13
N LEU A 169 -15.33 -16.88 -0.09
CA LEU A 169 -13.87 -16.90 -0.06
C LEU A 169 -13.28 -17.89 -1.09
N GLU A 170 -13.98 -19.01 -1.32
CA GLU A 170 -13.60 -20.02 -2.30
C GLU A 170 -13.64 -19.54 -3.75
N LYS A 171 -14.33 -18.44 -4.05
CA LYS A 171 -14.32 -17.81 -5.38
C LYS A 171 -12.97 -17.19 -5.74
N LEU A 172 -12.15 -16.84 -4.73
CA LEU A 172 -10.80 -16.36 -4.96
C LEU A 172 -9.79 -17.52 -5.10
N PRO A 173 -8.72 -17.30 -5.88
CA PRO A 173 -7.55 -18.16 -5.86
C PRO A 173 -7.05 -18.37 -4.42
N GLN A 174 -6.63 -19.61 -4.12
CA GLN A 174 -6.26 -20.01 -2.74
C GLN A 174 -5.19 -19.08 -2.13
N GLU A 175 -4.20 -18.68 -2.92
CA GLU A 175 -3.10 -17.80 -2.51
C GLU A 175 -3.54 -16.36 -2.21
N ARG A 176 -4.75 -15.93 -2.61
CA ARG A 176 -5.29 -14.59 -2.37
C ARG A 176 -6.25 -14.51 -1.18
N ARG A 177 -6.70 -15.64 -0.67
CA ARG A 177 -7.74 -15.70 0.37
C ARG A 177 -7.29 -15.06 1.67
N GLN A 178 -6.10 -15.44 2.16
CA GLN A 178 -5.57 -14.90 3.41
C GLN A 178 -5.21 -13.41 3.26
N THR A 179 -4.67 -13.02 2.12
CA THR A 179 -4.38 -11.61 1.82
C THR A 179 -5.65 -10.76 1.89
N LEU A 180 -6.77 -11.22 1.29
CA LEU A 180 -8.04 -10.49 1.39
C LEU A 180 -8.50 -10.34 2.84
N LEU A 181 -8.46 -11.41 3.64
CA LEU A 181 -8.86 -11.35 5.06
C LEU A 181 -7.99 -10.37 5.85
N ASN A 182 -6.67 -10.36 5.62
CA ASN A 182 -5.74 -9.44 6.27
C ASN A 182 -6.01 -7.98 5.88
N VAL A 183 -6.33 -7.72 4.61
CA VAL A 183 -6.71 -6.38 4.12
C VAL A 183 -8.01 -5.92 4.75
N LEU A 184 -9.03 -6.77 4.80
CA LEU A 184 -10.33 -6.44 5.41
C LEU A 184 -10.21 -6.19 6.92
N ALA A 185 -9.32 -6.91 7.62
CA ALA A 185 -9.07 -6.72 9.05
C ALA A 185 -8.49 -5.32 9.36
N GLN A 186 -7.89 -4.63 8.37
CA GLN A 186 -7.39 -3.26 8.53
C GLN A 186 -8.48 -2.18 8.38
N ASP A 187 -9.76 -2.56 8.32
CA ASP A 187 -10.91 -1.67 8.10
C ASP A 187 -10.69 -0.70 6.94
N PRO A 188 -10.89 -1.13 5.70
CA PRO A 188 -10.61 -0.32 4.52
C PRO A 188 -11.57 0.88 4.36
N ARG A 189 -12.59 1.03 5.22
CA ARG A 189 -13.52 2.18 5.15
C ARG A 189 -12.79 3.51 5.31
N PRO A 190 -13.27 4.59 4.67
CA PRO A 190 -12.88 5.94 5.05
C PRO A 190 -13.20 6.18 6.53
N GLY A 191 -12.22 6.63 7.32
CA GLY A 191 -12.34 6.77 8.78
C GLY A 191 -13.41 7.76 9.29
N TYR A 192 -14.11 8.47 8.39
CA TYR A 192 -15.23 9.37 8.70
C TYR A 192 -16.59 8.76 8.32
N GLN A 193 -16.63 7.55 7.77
CA GLN A 193 -17.87 6.87 7.35
C GLN A 193 -18.20 5.75 8.32
N HIS A 194 -19.22 5.99 9.15
CA HIS A 194 -19.71 5.01 10.13
C HIS A 194 -21.23 4.79 9.96
N GLU A 195 -21.71 4.70 8.71
CA GLU A 195 -23.12 4.47 8.41
C GLU A 195 -23.47 2.99 8.60
N PRO A 196 -24.31 2.63 9.57
CA PRO A 196 -24.76 1.24 9.77
C PRO A 196 -25.45 0.70 8.52
N GLY A 197 -25.16 -0.53 8.13
CA GLY A 197 -25.77 -1.20 6.99
C GLY A 197 -25.29 -0.74 5.61
N ARG A 198 -24.43 0.28 5.53
CA ARG A 198 -23.85 0.70 4.25
C ARG A 198 -22.97 -0.42 3.66
N VAL A 199 -23.20 -0.70 2.37
CA VAL A 199 -22.38 -1.63 1.61
C VAL A 199 -21.22 -0.86 0.98
N TYR A 200 -20.00 -1.30 1.31
CA TYR A 200 -18.76 -0.82 0.70
C TYR A 200 -18.28 -1.85 -0.32
N GLY A 201 -17.54 -1.41 -1.31
CA GLY A 201 -16.99 -2.31 -2.31
C GLY A 201 -15.65 -1.82 -2.84
N PHE A 202 -14.74 -2.74 -3.18
CA PHE A 202 -13.48 -2.44 -3.81
C PHE A 202 -12.99 -3.57 -4.70
N PRO A 203 -12.25 -3.26 -5.75
CA PRO A 203 -11.62 -4.27 -6.60
C PRO A 203 -10.35 -4.82 -5.93
N PHE A 204 -10.23 -6.14 -5.94
CA PHE A 204 -9.07 -6.86 -5.43
C PHE A 204 -8.83 -8.11 -6.28
N ALA A 205 -7.61 -8.31 -6.79
CA ALA A 205 -7.19 -9.50 -7.53
C ALA A 205 -8.13 -9.90 -8.69
N GLY A 206 -8.72 -8.92 -9.40
CA GLY A 206 -9.68 -9.16 -10.49
C GLY A 206 -11.13 -9.42 -10.06
N PHE A 207 -11.41 -9.30 -8.76
CA PHE A 207 -12.77 -9.46 -8.20
C PHE A 207 -13.28 -8.13 -7.62
N GLU A 208 -14.60 -7.98 -7.57
CA GLU A 208 -15.29 -6.95 -6.79
C GLU A 208 -15.68 -7.56 -5.43
N VAL A 209 -15.17 -6.99 -4.35
CA VAL A 209 -15.44 -7.42 -2.98
C VAL A 209 -16.37 -6.42 -2.31
N LYS A 210 -17.55 -6.87 -1.85
CA LYS A 210 -18.51 -6.03 -1.12
C LYS A 210 -18.66 -6.50 0.31
N PHE A 211 -18.72 -5.55 1.25
CA PHE A 211 -18.81 -5.80 2.68
C PHE A 211 -19.62 -4.74 3.40
N THR A 212 -20.10 -5.08 4.59
CA THR A 212 -20.71 -4.16 5.57
C THR A 212 -19.90 -4.17 6.85
N VAL A 213 -20.01 -3.12 7.66
CA VAL A 213 -19.38 -3.10 8.99
C VAL A 213 -20.38 -2.62 10.02
N GLU A 214 -20.52 -3.40 11.09
CA GLU A 214 -21.36 -3.11 12.24
C GLU A 214 -20.51 -3.22 13.52
N GLY A 215 -20.30 -2.10 14.20
CA GLY A 215 -19.36 -2.03 15.31
C GLY A 215 -17.95 -2.39 14.87
N ASP A 216 -17.38 -3.43 15.48
CA ASP A 216 -16.06 -4.00 15.18
C ASP A 216 -16.09 -5.21 14.24
N LEU A 217 -17.27 -5.55 13.68
CA LEU A 217 -17.47 -6.70 12.81
C LEU A 217 -17.64 -6.26 11.36
N LEU A 218 -16.73 -6.70 10.50
CA LEU A 218 -16.80 -6.59 9.04
C LEU A 218 -17.32 -7.91 8.46
N THR A 219 -18.43 -7.86 7.74
CA THR A 219 -19.02 -9.04 7.08
C THR A 219 -18.93 -8.91 5.58
N VAL A 220 -18.27 -9.86 4.91
CA VAL A 220 -18.23 -9.95 3.44
C VAL A 220 -19.60 -10.40 2.93
N ARG A 221 -20.19 -9.62 2.03
CA ARG A 221 -21.52 -9.85 1.46
C ARG A 221 -21.47 -10.46 0.07
N GLN A 222 -20.44 -10.13 -0.71
CA GLN A 222 -20.35 -10.52 -2.11
C GLN A 222 -18.89 -10.54 -2.58
N ILE A 223 -18.54 -11.53 -3.41
CA ILE A 223 -17.29 -11.58 -4.18
C ILE A 223 -17.65 -12.03 -5.59
N GLU A 224 -17.38 -11.21 -6.60
CA GLU A 224 -17.70 -11.45 -8.00
C GLU A 224 -16.51 -11.14 -8.89
N SER A 225 -16.31 -11.94 -9.94
CA SER A 225 -15.30 -11.64 -10.98
C SER A 225 -15.70 -10.37 -11.75
N ARG A 226 -14.70 -9.54 -12.05
CA ARG A 226 -14.85 -8.29 -12.83
C ARG A 226 -14.62 -8.54 -14.31
#